data_f0b7962abadf9cc2eb5dcf95d10484a6
#
_entry.id   f0b7962abadf9cc2eb5dcf95d10484a6
#
_cell.length_a   1.000
_cell.length_b   1.000
_cell.length_c   1.000
_cell.angle_alpha   90.00
_cell.angle_beta   90.00
_cell.angle_gamma   90.00
#
_symmetry.space_group_name_H-M   'P 1'
#
loop_
_entity.id
_entity.type
_entity.pdbx_description
1 polymer ?
#
loop_
_entity_poly.entity_id
_entity_poly.type
_entity_poly.pdbx_seq_one_letter_code
_entity_poly.pdbx_strand_id
1 'polypeptide(L)'
;MTYKEVNTMIAGIGLDYAYNHFDDDTAHELPFICFYFSSADDFIADNSNYQRIRLLDIELYTENKDFILEETVENALNEAGLVYDKSETFLDSELMYMVVFTTSVAITDDAAATETITEGE
;
A
#
# COMPACT_ATOMS: atom_id res chain seq x y z
N MET A 1 3.55 -11.51 -6.52
CA MET A 1 3.81 -11.25 -5.08
C MET A 1 2.77 -11.93 -4.23
N THR A 2 3.17 -12.36 -3.06
CA THR A 2 2.21 -12.82 -2.07
C THR A 2 1.73 -11.63 -1.23
N TYR A 3 0.63 -11.81 -0.52
CA TYR A 3 0.18 -10.76 0.39
C TYR A 3 1.23 -10.47 1.46
N LYS A 4 1.94 -11.49 1.90
CA LYS A 4 2.99 -11.31 2.88
C LYS A 4 4.13 -10.46 2.32
N GLU A 5 4.47 -10.67 1.05
CA GLU A 5 5.51 -9.87 0.41
C GLU A 5 5.10 -8.41 0.28
N VAL A 6 3.81 -8.17 0.00
CA VAL A 6 3.32 -6.79 -0.04
C VAL A 6 3.48 -6.14 1.33
N ASN A 7 3.09 -6.85 2.38
CA ASN A 7 3.23 -6.32 3.73
C ASN A 7 4.70 -6.04 4.08
N THR A 8 5.60 -6.93 3.67
CA THR A 8 7.03 -6.76 3.91
C THR A 8 7.57 -5.52 3.19
N MET A 9 7.10 -5.30 1.97
CA MET A 9 7.50 -4.12 1.20
C MET A 9 7.08 -2.85 1.93
N ILE A 10 5.85 -2.80 2.41
CA ILE A 10 5.33 -1.63 3.13
C ILE A 10 6.13 -1.42 4.43
N ALA A 11 6.36 -2.51 5.17
CA ALA A 11 7.12 -2.43 6.42
C ALA A 11 8.52 -1.91 6.19
N GLY A 12 9.11 -2.24 5.04
CA GLY A 12 10.48 -1.81 4.71
C GLY A 12 10.63 -0.32 4.51
N ILE A 13 9.54 0.41 4.35
CA ILE A 13 9.60 1.86 4.19
C ILE A 13 10.02 2.52 5.49
N GLY A 14 9.68 1.92 6.63
CA GLY A 14 10.18 2.39 7.92
C GLY A 14 9.26 3.34 8.67
N LEU A 15 8.01 3.43 8.25
CA LEU A 15 7.02 4.26 8.93
C LEU A 15 6.01 3.38 9.65
N ASP A 16 5.27 3.95 10.58
CA ASP A 16 4.10 3.27 11.12
C ASP A 16 3.13 3.01 9.96
N TYR A 17 2.52 1.84 9.96
CA TYR A 17 1.63 1.49 8.87
C TYR A 17 0.50 0.59 9.38
N ALA A 18 -0.61 0.62 8.65
CA ALA A 18 -1.75 -0.24 8.96
C ALA A 18 -2.46 -0.60 7.68
N TYR A 19 -3.13 -1.74 7.69
CA TYR A 19 -4.01 -2.11 6.58
C TYR A 19 -5.31 -1.34 6.74
N ASN A 20 -5.60 -0.47 5.78
CA ASN A 20 -6.78 0.37 5.68
C ASN A 20 -6.84 1.46 6.74
N HIS A 21 -6.77 1.13 8.01
CA HIS A 21 -6.81 2.13 9.08
C HIS A 21 -6.18 1.55 10.35
N PHE A 22 -5.85 2.44 11.27
CA PHE A 22 -5.36 2.01 12.57
C PHE A 22 -6.55 1.69 13.47
N ASP A 23 -6.38 0.68 14.33
CA ASP A 23 -7.49 0.16 15.13
C ASP A 23 -7.86 1.03 16.31
N ASP A 24 -6.93 1.81 16.83
CA ASP A 24 -7.20 2.60 18.02
C ASP A 24 -7.95 3.89 17.66
N ASP A 25 -8.59 4.49 18.64
CA ASP A 25 -9.33 5.71 18.45
C ASP A 25 -8.43 6.94 18.46
N THR A 26 -7.15 6.77 18.78
CA THR A 26 -6.21 7.85 18.88
C THR A 26 -5.59 8.13 17.52
N ALA A 27 -5.50 9.40 17.17
CA ALA A 27 -4.84 9.77 15.93
C ALA A 27 -3.36 9.41 16.02
N HIS A 28 -2.87 8.75 14.98
CA HIS A 28 -1.45 8.42 14.90
C HIS A 28 -0.65 9.65 14.55
N GLU A 29 0.59 9.68 15.04
CA GLU A 29 1.50 10.76 14.70
C GLU A 29 1.97 10.63 13.27
N LEU A 30 2.00 11.77 12.60
CA LEU A 30 2.52 11.82 11.22
C LEU A 30 4.04 11.71 11.26
N PRO A 31 4.67 11.13 10.25
CA PRO A 31 4.04 10.52 9.07
C PRO A 31 3.66 9.06 9.30
N PHE A 32 2.67 8.60 8.55
CA PHE A 32 2.30 7.19 8.60
C PHE A 32 1.72 6.76 7.26
N ILE A 33 1.55 5.44 7.12
CA ILE A 33 1.03 4.84 5.89
C ILE A 33 -0.19 4.01 6.22
N CYS A 34 -1.22 4.13 5.38
CA CYS A 34 -2.31 3.16 5.33
C CYS A 34 -2.31 2.56 3.93
N PHE A 35 -2.51 1.26 3.83
CA PHE A 35 -2.59 0.62 2.52
C PHE A 35 -3.72 -0.37 2.50
N TYR A 36 -4.27 -0.61 1.31
CA TYR A 36 -5.36 -1.57 1.18
C TYR A 36 -5.53 -1.94 -0.28
N PHE A 37 -6.22 -3.07 -0.48
CA PHE A 37 -6.53 -3.53 -1.82
C PHE A 37 -7.90 -2.99 -2.19
N SER A 38 -7.91 -1.98 -3.06
CA SER A 38 -9.14 -1.22 -3.35
C SER A 38 -10.07 -1.94 -4.29
N SER A 39 -9.54 -2.82 -5.15
CA SER A 39 -10.39 -3.58 -6.06
C SER A 39 -9.63 -4.77 -6.59
N ALA A 40 -10.35 -5.64 -7.27
CA ALA A 40 -9.80 -6.83 -7.91
C ALA A 40 -10.12 -6.75 -9.40
N ASP A 41 -9.16 -7.16 -10.21
CA ASP A 41 -9.32 -7.19 -11.65
C ASP A 41 -8.78 -8.52 -12.17
N ASP A 42 -9.39 -9.59 -11.67
CA ASP A 42 -8.97 -10.93 -12.01
C ASP A 42 -9.40 -11.28 -13.42
N PHE A 43 -8.59 -12.07 -14.09
CA PHE A 43 -8.99 -12.55 -15.40
C PHE A 43 -8.48 -13.99 -15.59
N ILE A 44 -9.14 -14.69 -16.50
CA ILE A 44 -8.78 -16.07 -16.85
C ILE A 44 -7.97 -16.04 -18.13
N ALA A 45 -6.76 -16.60 -18.06
CA ALA A 45 -5.91 -16.74 -19.23
C ALA A 45 -5.89 -18.21 -19.59
N ASP A 46 -6.14 -18.52 -20.86
CA ASP A 46 -6.06 -19.90 -21.37
C ASP A 46 -6.99 -20.86 -20.65
N ASN A 47 -8.22 -20.59 -20.61
CA ASN A 47 -9.23 -21.53 -20.14
C ASN A 47 -9.03 -22.10 -18.75
N SER A 48 -7.80 -22.36 -18.34
CA SER A 48 -7.55 -23.03 -17.08
C SER A 48 -6.66 -22.22 -16.16
N ASN A 49 -6.00 -21.20 -16.68
CA ASN A 49 -5.14 -20.36 -15.86
C ASN A 49 -5.88 -19.12 -15.43
N TYR A 50 -5.62 -18.74 -14.21
CA TYR A 50 -6.35 -17.69 -13.55
C TYR A 50 -5.34 -16.74 -12.92
N GLN A 51 -5.46 -15.48 -13.27
CA GLN A 51 -4.54 -14.45 -12.78
C GLN A 51 -5.28 -13.56 -11.81
N ARG A 52 -4.80 -13.51 -10.59
CA ARG A 52 -5.39 -12.64 -9.58
C ARG A 52 -4.66 -11.31 -9.57
N ILE A 53 -5.37 -10.27 -9.98
CA ILE A 53 -4.84 -8.92 -10.01
C ILE A 53 -5.57 -8.11 -8.96
N ARG A 54 -4.82 -7.46 -8.11
CA ARG A 54 -5.38 -6.60 -7.05
C ARG A 54 -4.83 -5.20 -7.22
N LEU A 55 -5.71 -4.22 -7.14
CA LEU A 55 -5.27 -2.84 -7.09
C LEU A 55 -4.91 -2.51 -5.65
N LEU A 56 -3.69 -2.04 -5.48
CA LEU A 56 -3.14 -1.70 -4.18
C LEU A 56 -3.02 -0.19 -4.09
N ASP A 57 -3.65 0.40 -3.08
CA ASP A 57 -3.50 1.81 -2.78
C ASP A 57 -2.62 1.96 -1.54
N ILE A 58 -1.59 2.79 -1.66
CA ILE A 58 -0.71 3.11 -0.55
C ILE A 58 -0.88 4.60 -0.26
N GLU A 59 -1.39 4.92 0.90
CA GLU A 59 -1.67 6.29 1.29
C GLU A 59 -0.62 6.76 2.28
N LEU A 60 0.14 7.75 1.88
CA LEU A 60 1.18 8.34 2.72
C LEU A 60 0.65 9.66 3.27
N TYR A 61 0.63 9.76 4.59
CA TYR A 61 0.14 10.95 5.28
C TYR A 61 1.30 11.68 5.92
N THR A 62 1.44 12.97 5.63
CA THR A 62 2.51 13.79 6.18
C THR A 62 1.96 15.14 6.63
N GLU A 63 2.59 15.72 7.63
CA GLU A 63 2.20 17.04 8.09
C GLU A 63 2.64 18.11 7.09
N ASN A 64 3.86 18.02 6.62
CA ASN A 64 4.41 18.93 5.64
C ASN A 64 4.72 18.18 4.37
N LYS A 65 4.76 18.91 3.25
CA LYS A 65 5.12 18.28 1.98
C LYS A 65 6.52 17.68 2.10
N ASP A 66 6.66 16.39 1.85
CA ASP A 66 7.91 15.66 2.07
C ASP A 66 8.29 14.86 0.82
N PHE A 67 9.00 15.52 -0.09
CA PHE A 67 9.38 14.89 -1.35
C PHE A 67 10.32 13.71 -1.15
N ILE A 68 11.18 13.76 -0.15
CA ILE A 68 12.15 12.69 0.09
C ILE A 68 11.44 11.44 0.57
N LEU A 69 10.47 11.61 1.45
CA LEU A 69 9.69 10.48 1.95
C LEU A 69 8.86 9.86 0.83
N GLU A 70 8.30 10.70 -0.04
CA GLU A 70 7.57 10.20 -1.20
C GLU A 70 8.47 9.36 -2.09
N GLU A 71 9.72 9.79 -2.28
CA GLU A 71 10.67 9.03 -3.08
C GLU A 71 11.00 7.70 -2.43
N THR A 72 11.02 7.64 -1.11
CA THR A 72 11.26 6.38 -0.43
C THR A 72 10.17 5.37 -0.77
N VAL A 73 8.92 5.81 -0.80
CA VAL A 73 7.81 4.94 -1.20
C VAL A 73 7.95 4.54 -2.67
N GLU A 74 8.28 5.50 -3.53
CA GLU A 74 8.44 5.24 -4.95
C GLU A 74 9.56 4.23 -5.21
N ASN A 75 10.66 4.36 -4.48
CA ASN A 75 11.77 3.43 -4.63
C ASN A 75 11.38 2.01 -4.22
N ALA A 76 10.58 1.88 -3.15
CA ALA A 76 10.10 0.57 -2.74
C ALA A 76 9.25 -0.07 -3.84
N LEU A 77 8.39 0.71 -4.48
CA LEU A 77 7.56 0.21 -5.57
C LEU A 77 8.42 -0.16 -6.79
N ASN A 78 9.39 0.69 -7.12
CA ASN A 78 10.27 0.43 -8.25
C ASN A 78 11.10 -0.83 -8.02
N GLU A 79 11.60 -1.03 -6.82
CA GLU A 79 12.38 -2.22 -6.51
C GLU A 79 11.55 -3.49 -6.60
N ALA A 80 10.26 -3.38 -6.31
CA ALA A 80 9.35 -4.51 -6.45
C ALA A 80 8.88 -4.72 -7.89
N GLY A 81 9.29 -3.85 -8.81
CA GLY A 81 8.90 -3.95 -10.21
C GLY A 81 7.48 -3.52 -10.47
N LEU A 82 6.92 -2.67 -9.62
CA LEU A 82 5.53 -2.25 -9.74
C LEU A 82 5.45 -0.88 -10.40
N VAL A 83 4.52 -0.76 -11.35
CA VAL A 83 4.21 0.50 -12.02
C VAL A 83 3.07 1.14 -11.26
N TYR A 84 3.14 2.42 -11.01
CA TYR A 84 2.17 3.07 -10.15
C TYR A 84 1.74 4.42 -10.70
N ASP A 85 0.55 4.83 -10.28
CA ASP A 85 0.05 6.20 -10.44
C ASP A 85 0.16 6.88 -9.09
N LYS A 86 0.34 8.19 -9.13
CA LYS A 86 0.54 8.98 -7.92
C LYS A 86 -0.40 10.17 -7.93
N SER A 87 -1.10 10.41 -6.84
CA SER A 87 -1.96 11.57 -6.70
C SER A 87 -1.78 12.16 -5.31
N GLU A 88 -2.18 13.42 -5.18
CA GLU A 88 -1.95 14.16 -3.95
C GLU A 88 -3.18 14.97 -3.60
N THR A 89 -3.50 15.02 -2.31
CA THR A 89 -4.60 15.81 -1.79
C THR A 89 -4.17 16.41 -0.46
N PHE A 90 -4.50 17.69 -0.25
CA PHE A 90 -4.35 18.27 1.06
C PHE A 90 -5.67 18.16 1.80
N LEU A 91 -5.63 17.54 2.97
CA LEU A 91 -6.84 17.31 3.78
C LEU A 91 -7.00 18.51 4.73
N ASP A 92 -7.86 19.43 4.34
CA ASP A 92 -8.03 20.70 5.08
C ASP A 92 -8.44 20.50 6.52
N SER A 93 -9.33 19.55 6.76
CA SER A 93 -9.86 19.35 8.11
C SER A 93 -8.80 18.79 9.06
N GLU A 94 -7.87 18.01 8.55
CA GLU A 94 -6.82 17.39 9.34
C GLU A 94 -5.49 18.11 9.22
N LEU A 95 -5.38 19.09 8.32
CA LEU A 95 -4.16 19.84 8.08
C LEU A 95 -2.98 18.93 7.78
N MET A 96 -3.19 18.01 6.82
CA MET A 96 -2.14 17.07 6.41
C MET A 96 -2.24 16.79 4.94
N TYR A 97 -1.12 16.34 4.37
CA TYR A 97 -1.08 15.88 2.98
C TYR A 97 -1.33 14.40 2.92
N MET A 98 -2.07 13.97 1.89
CA MET A 98 -2.25 12.56 1.59
C MET A 98 -1.77 12.33 0.17
N VAL A 99 -0.75 11.49 0.00
CA VAL A 99 -0.26 11.10 -1.31
C VAL A 99 -0.62 9.64 -1.51
N VAL A 100 -1.32 9.34 -2.58
CA VAL A 100 -1.79 7.98 -2.86
C VAL A 100 -1.00 7.42 -4.04
N PHE A 101 -0.43 6.24 -3.83
CA PHE A 101 0.26 5.50 -4.88
C PHE A 101 -0.61 4.29 -5.20
N THR A 102 -1.06 4.18 -6.43
CA THR A 102 -1.94 3.08 -6.85
C THR A 102 -1.20 2.21 -7.85
N THR A 103 -1.16 0.92 -7.59
CA THR A 103 -0.48 -0.02 -8.45
C THR A 103 -1.28 -1.31 -8.56
N SER A 104 -1.06 -2.04 -9.65
CA SER A 104 -1.66 -3.36 -9.85
C SER A 104 -0.67 -4.41 -9.42
N VAL A 105 -1.11 -5.34 -8.59
CA VAL A 105 -0.25 -6.40 -8.08
C VAL A 105 -0.83 -7.75 -8.48
N ALA A 106 -0.02 -8.56 -9.15
CA ALA A 106 -0.40 -9.94 -9.43
C ALA A 106 -0.12 -10.75 -8.17
N ILE A 107 -1.16 -11.28 -7.59
CA ILE A 107 -1.05 -12.03 -6.34
C ILE A 107 -0.89 -13.51 -6.64
N THR A 108 0.14 -14.10 -6.05
CA THR A 108 0.40 -15.52 -6.19
C THR A 108 -0.03 -16.25 -4.94
N ASP A 109 -0.51 -17.48 -5.16
CA ASP A 109 -0.93 -18.32 -4.06
C ASP A 109 0.26 -19.02 -3.43
N ASP A 110 0.22 -19.09 -2.12
CA ASP A 110 1.13 -19.93 -1.37
C ASP A 110 0.53 -20.11 0.02
N ALA A 111 1.29 -20.73 0.91
CA ALA A 111 0.81 -20.93 2.28
C ALA A 111 0.45 -19.62 2.95
N ALA A 112 1.05 -18.53 2.52
CA ALA A 112 0.79 -17.22 3.10
C ALA A 112 -0.55 -16.63 2.67
N ALA A 113 -1.23 -17.25 1.71
CA ALA A 113 -2.55 -16.76 1.30
C ALA A 113 -3.55 -16.74 2.45
N THR A 114 -3.31 -17.55 3.48
CA THR A 114 -4.17 -17.57 4.65
C THR A 114 -3.71 -16.64 5.76
N GLU A 115 -2.58 -15.97 5.56
CA GLU A 115 -2.05 -15.09 6.60
C GLU A 115 -2.79 -13.77 6.61
N THR A 116 -2.93 -13.22 7.80
CA THR A 116 -3.52 -11.92 7.98
C THR A 116 -2.44 -10.86 7.87
N ILE A 117 -2.72 -9.80 7.12
CA ILE A 117 -1.84 -8.65 7.06
C ILE A 117 -2.01 -7.88 8.36
N THR A 118 -0.93 -7.71 9.11
CA THR A 118 -1.00 -7.09 10.42
C THR A 118 -0.67 -5.62 10.34
N GLU A 119 -1.16 -4.90 11.34
CA GLU A 119 -0.88 -3.51 11.52
C GLU A 119 0.58 -3.29 11.86
N GLY A 120 1.09 -2.14 11.50
CA GLY A 120 2.49 -1.79 11.57
C GLY A 120 3.20 -2.10 12.84
N GLU A 121 4.25 -2.73 12.69
CA GLU A 121 5.11 -3.12 13.78
C GLU A 121 6.52 -2.74 13.45
#